data_be570ad1792e0f2c647512fb9d83ee1c
#
_entry.id   be570ad1792e0f2c647512fb9d83ee1c
#
_cell.length_a   1.000
_cell.length_b   1.000
_cell.length_c   1.000
_cell.angle_alpha   90.00
_cell.angle_beta   90.00
_cell.angle_gamma   90.00
#
_symmetry.space_group_name_H-M   'P 1'
#
loop_
_entity.id
_entity.type
_entity.pdbx_description
1 polymer ?
#
loop_
_entity_poly.entity_id
_entity_poly.type
_entity_poly.pdbx_seq_one_letter_code
_entity_poly.pdbx_strand_id
1 'polypeptide(L)'
;GRAEDLWPEHQGFDVNIAGTKNGHPAAGYFSPYKNSRLTDGPKGEYLTQRLTDEAISLVDEYSKQTAPFFMMLSFYTVHTPLAAPEKDVQKYHAKMRKLPHDKVFQKEEQVWPIADKREVRVKQNHPTYAAMVNQMDTQVGRLLAKLQSRR
;
A
#
# COMPACT_ATOMS: atom_id res chain seq x y z
N GLY A 1 5.12 -16.34 2.42
CA GLY A 1 5.50 -17.57 1.74
C GLY A 1 4.40 -18.09 0.83
N ARG A 2 4.74 -18.93 -0.17
CA ARG A 2 3.73 -19.51 -1.09
C ARG A 2 2.97 -20.67 -0.46
N ALA A 3 3.59 -21.40 0.45
CA ALA A 3 2.98 -22.48 1.19
C ALA A 3 2.19 -21.93 2.38
N GLU A 4 1.04 -22.50 2.69
CA GLU A 4 0.16 -22.02 3.77
C GLU A 4 0.77 -22.19 5.15
N ASP A 5 1.58 -23.23 5.34
CA ASP A 5 2.35 -23.47 6.56
C ASP A 5 3.41 -22.39 6.87
N LEU A 6 3.72 -21.54 5.90
CA LEU A 6 4.60 -20.37 6.05
C LEU A 6 3.86 -19.05 6.26
N TRP A 7 2.56 -19.07 6.42
CA TRP A 7 1.78 -17.86 6.65
C TRP A 7 1.95 -17.34 8.08
N PRO A 8 1.69 -16.05 8.34
CA PRO A 8 1.93 -15.43 9.65
C PRO A 8 1.38 -16.21 10.84
N GLU A 9 0.17 -16.75 10.71
CA GLU A 9 -0.49 -17.52 11.78
C GLU A 9 0.22 -18.82 12.12
N HIS A 10 1.10 -19.33 11.28
CA HIS A 10 1.97 -20.46 11.54
C HIS A 10 3.39 -20.06 11.95
N GLN A 11 3.63 -18.75 12.06
CA GLN A 11 4.93 -18.15 12.41
C GLN A 11 4.84 -17.29 13.68
N GLY A 12 3.85 -17.51 14.53
CA GLY A 12 3.72 -16.84 15.82
C GLY A 12 2.86 -15.57 15.82
N PHE A 13 2.13 -15.28 14.75
CA PHE A 13 1.11 -14.23 14.75
C PHE A 13 -0.27 -14.84 15.00
N ASP A 14 -1.06 -14.20 15.85
CA ASP A 14 -2.42 -14.67 16.17
C ASP A 14 -3.45 -14.28 15.10
N VAL A 15 -3.18 -13.20 14.36
CA VAL A 15 -4.09 -12.61 13.37
C VAL A 15 -3.37 -12.30 12.07
N ASN A 16 -4.00 -12.71 10.96
CA ASN A 16 -3.55 -12.39 9.60
C ASN A 16 -4.74 -11.87 8.79
N ILE A 17 -4.75 -10.56 8.51
CA ILE A 17 -5.77 -9.89 7.69
C ILE A 17 -5.15 -9.54 6.34
N ALA A 18 -5.80 -9.95 5.26
CA ALA A 18 -5.42 -9.73 3.88
C ALA A 18 -4.09 -10.36 3.43
N GLY A 19 -3.30 -10.95 4.34
CA GLY A 19 -2.04 -11.62 3.99
C GLY A 19 -2.29 -12.93 3.26
N THR A 20 -1.80 -13.03 2.02
CA THR A 20 -1.92 -14.21 1.15
C THR A 20 -0.57 -14.52 0.50
N LYS A 21 -0.55 -15.56 -0.35
CA LYS A 21 0.64 -15.89 -1.15
C LYS A 21 1.00 -14.83 -2.20
N ASN A 22 0.11 -13.88 -2.48
CA ASN A 22 0.31 -12.87 -3.52
C ASN A 22 1.04 -11.66 -2.94
N GLY A 23 2.14 -11.24 -3.57
CA GLY A 23 2.85 -10.02 -3.24
C GLY A 23 2.23 -8.75 -3.82
N HIS A 24 1.09 -8.88 -4.52
CA HIS A 24 0.36 -7.79 -5.16
C HIS A 24 -1.15 -7.96 -4.90
N PRO A 25 -1.96 -6.90 -5.02
CA PRO A 25 -3.41 -7.00 -4.86
C PRO A 25 -4.02 -7.70 -6.06
N ALA A 26 -4.47 -8.96 -5.87
CA ALA A 26 -4.87 -9.86 -6.96
C ALA A 26 -5.99 -9.30 -7.86
N ALA A 27 -6.92 -8.53 -7.29
CA ALA A 27 -8.00 -7.87 -8.04
C ALA A 27 -7.81 -6.35 -8.18
N GLY A 28 -6.62 -5.84 -7.83
CA GLY A 28 -6.33 -4.41 -7.83
C GLY A 28 -6.63 -3.74 -6.48
N TYR A 29 -6.67 -2.42 -6.49
CA TYR A 29 -6.73 -1.58 -5.28
C TYR A 29 -8.14 -1.16 -4.86
N PHE A 30 -9.18 -1.62 -5.54
CA PHE A 30 -10.56 -1.24 -5.22
C PHE A 30 -11.41 -2.48 -5.00
N SER A 31 -12.33 -2.38 -4.02
CA SER A 31 -13.33 -3.41 -3.77
C SER A 31 -14.21 -3.63 -5.03
N PRO A 32 -14.49 -4.92 -5.37
CA PRO A 32 -14.21 -6.15 -4.64
C PRO A 32 -12.74 -6.62 -4.76
N TYR A 33 -12.11 -6.90 -3.62
CA TYR A 33 -10.67 -7.23 -3.54
C TYR A 33 -10.34 -8.65 -3.98
N LYS A 34 -11.33 -9.54 -3.96
CA LYS A 34 -11.16 -10.98 -4.23
C LYS A 34 -9.99 -11.58 -3.42
N ASN A 35 -9.89 -11.19 -2.17
CA ASN A 35 -8.90 -11.66 -1.22
C ASN A 35 -9.57 -12.59 -0.22
N SER A 36 -9.12 -13.84 -0.10
CA SER A 36 -9.74 -14.85 0.77
C SER A 36 -9.65 -14.50 2.27
N ARG A 37 -8.82 -13.53 2.65
CA ARG A 37 -8.58 -13.09 4.02
C ARG A 37 -8.98 -11.63 4.27
N LEU A 38 -9.79 -11.07 3.40
CA LEU A 38 -10.34 -9.73 3.53
C LEU A 38 -11.74 -9.70 2.91
N THR A 39 -12.74 -9.44 3.72
CA THR A 39 -14.10 -9.25 3.23
C THR A 39 -14.19 -8.03 2.33
N ASP A 40 -14.88 -8.15 1.20
CA ASP A 40 -15.11 -7.03 0.32
C ASP A 40 -15.92 -5.95 1.03
N GLY A 41 -15.48 -4.71 0.89
CA GLY A 41 -16.20 -3.54 1.34
C GLY A 41 -17.12 -2.97 0.25
N PRO A 42 -17.67 -1.77 0.47
CA PRO A 42 -18.45 -1.07 -0.55
C PRO A 42 -17.69 -0.96 -1.87
N LYS A 43 -18.43 -1.01 -2.99
CA LYS A 43 -17.82 -0.87 -4.32
C LYS A 43 -16.98 0.42 -4.41
N GLY A 44 -15.74 0.27 -4.80
CA GLY A 44 -14.81 1.38 -4.95
C GLY A 44 -14.05 1.78 -3.67
N GLU A 45 -14.26 1.07 -2.55
CA GLU A 45 -13.42 1.25 -1.34
C GLU A 45 -11.95 0.96 -1.68
N TYR A 46 -11.06 1.86 -1.24
CA TYR A 46 -9.63 1.76 -1.58
C TYR A 46 -8.88 0.87 -0.59
N LEU A 47 -8.15 -0.11 -1.09
CA LEU A 47 -7.50 -1.16 -0.29
C LEU A 47 -6.55 -0.61 0.78
N THR A 48 -5.75 0.42 0.47
CA THR A 48 -4.82 1.03 1.43
C THR A 48 -5.56 1.64 2.63
N GLN A 49 -6.72 2.26 2.38
CA GLN A 49 -7.60 2.76 3.43
C GLN A 49 -8.20 1.58 4.23
N ARG A 50 -8.74 0.58 3.55
CA ARG A 50 -9.34 -0.59 4.21
C ARG A 50 -8.36 -1.30 5.13
N LEU A 51 -7.12 -1.55 4.71
CA LEU A 51 -6.09 -2.18 5.55
C LEU A 51 -5.79 -1.34 6.81
N THR A 52 -5.83 -0.03 6.69
CA THR A 52 -5.66 0.87 7.84
C THR A 52 -6.86 0.83 8.78
N ASP A 53 -8.08 0.74 8.24
CA ASP A 53 -9.29 0.62 9.05
C ASP A 53 -9.29 -0.70 9.86
N GLU A 54 -8.85 -1.80 9.27
CA GLU A 54 -8.63 -3.06 9.99
C GLU A 54 -7.57 -2.92 11.08
N ALA A 55 -6.43 -2.29 10.78
CA ALA A 55 -5.38 -2.04 11.76
C ALA A 55 -5.87 -1.15 12.92
N ILE A 56 -6.63 -0.10 12.63
CA ILE A 56 -7.23 0.77 13.64
C ILE A 56 -8.22 -0.02 14.54
N SER A 57 -9.00 -0.90 13.95
CA SER A 57 -9.93 -1.77 14.71
C SER A 57 -9.18 -2.70 15.67
N LEU A 58 -8.07 -3.29 15.22
CA LEU A 58 -7.22 -4.12 16.08
C LEU A 58 -6.55 -3.29 17.20
N VAL A 59 -6.11 -2.06 16.93
CA VAL A 59 -5.60 -1.16 17.97
C VAL A 59 -6.69 -0.87 19.02
N ASP A 60 -7.93 -0.64 18.59
CA ASP A 60 -9.06 -0.42 19.50
C ASP A 60 -9.40 -1.64 20.35
N GLU A 61 -9.27 -2.82 19.80
CA GLU A 61 -9.49 -4.07 20.50
C GLU A 61 -8.39 -4.35 21.52
N TYR A 62 -7.14 -4.36 21.06
CA TYR A 62 -6.00 -4.75 21.90
C TYR A 62 -5.60 -3.71 22.93
N SER A 63 -5.88 -2.43 22.70
CA SER A 63 -5.64 -1.38 23.70
C SER A 63 -6.52 -1.51 24.97
N LYS A 64 -7.54 -2.37 24.95
CA LYS A 64 -8.36 -2.68 26.13
C LYS A 64 -7.78 -3.83 26.97
N GLN A 65 -6.77 -4.51 26.49
CA GLN A 65 -6.10 -5.62 27.16
C GLN A 65 -4.89 -5.11 27.94
N THR A 66 -4.46 -5.87 28.94
CA THR A 66 -3.26 -5.55 29.74
C THR A 66 -1.96 -6.03 29.08
N ALA A 67 -2.05 -7.03 28.22
CA ALA A 67 -0.90 -7.58 27.50
C ALA A 67 -0.48 -6.63 26.36
N PRO A 68 0.83 -6.44 26.16
CA PRO A 68 1.32 -5.71 25.01
C PRO A 68 1.05 -6.51 23.71
N PHE A 69 0.90 -5.80 22.59
CA PHE A 69 0.75 -6.43 21.28
C PHE A 69 1.82 -5.92 20.31
N PHE A 70 2.13 -6.74 19.32
CA PHE A 70 2.96 -6.38 18.18
C PHE A 70 2.11 -6.40 16.91
N MET A 71 2.17 -5.34 16.11
CA MET A 71 1.45 -5.24 14.84
C MET A 71 2.43 -4.94 13.69
N MET A 72 2.33 -5.72 12.62
CA MET A 72 3.02 -5.47 11.36
C MET A 72 2.00 -5.11 10.29
N LEU A 73 1.97 -3.85 9.84
CA LEU A 73 1.11 -3.39 8.75
C LEU A 73 1.93 -3.25 7.47
N SER A 74 1.72 -4.18 6.53
CA SER A 74 2.37 -4.19 5.23
C SER A 74 1.38 -3.79 4.14
N PHE A 75 1.58 -2.63 3.52
CA PHE A 75 0.74 -2.19 2.42
C PHE A 75 1.16 -2.84 1.10
N TYR A 76 0.19 -3.12 0.22
CA TYR A 76 0.47 -3.46 -1.18
C TYR A 76 0.94 -2.26 -2.01
N THR A 77 0.68 -1.05 -1.56
CA THR A 77 1.10 0.23 -2.16
C THR A 77 2.63 0.33 -2.13
N VAL A 78 3.29 0.57 -3.22
CA VAL A 78 2.83 1.04 -4.54
C VAL A 78 3.04 -0.02 -5.64
N HIS A 79 2.67 -1.26 -5.40
CA HIS A 79 2.85 -2.35 -6.37
C HIS A 79 1.96 -2.13 -7.61
N THR A 80 2.41 -2.57 -8.76
CA THR A 80 1.63 -2.56 -10.00
C THR A 80 0.50 -3.62 -9.97
N PRO A 81 -0.60 -3.41 -10.74
CA PRO A 81 -0.93 -2.24 -11.54
C PRO A 81 -1.25 -1.02 -10.66
N LEU A 82 -0.72 0.16 -11.06
CA LEU A 82 -0.91 1.38 -10.26
C LEU A 82 -2.35 1.86 -10.36
N ALA A 83 -2.97 2.11 -9.21
CA ALA A 83 -4.30 2.69 -9.11
C ALA A 83 -4.47 3.46 -7.80
N ALA A 84 -5.14 4.60 -7.86
CA ALA A 84 -5.46 5.44 -6.71
C ALA A 84 -6.83 6.11 -6.91
N PRO A 85 -7.46 6.64 -5.85
CA PRO A 85 -8.69 7.39 -5.98
C PRO A 85 -8.53 8.55 -6.98
N GLU A 86 -9.49 8.66 -7.89
CA GLU A 86 -9.43 9.63 -9.00
C GLU A 86 -9.19 11.07 -8.54
N LYS A 87 -9.81 11.47 -7.43
CA LYS A 87 -9.60 12.78 -6.81
C LYS A 87 -8.12 13.08 -6.54
N ASP A 88 -7.38 12.10 -6.05
CA ASP A 88 -5.97 12.28 -5.73
C ASP A 88 -5.11 12.26 -7.00
N VAL A 89 -5.46 11.40 -7.96
CA VAL A 89 -4.81 11.38 -9.28
C VAL A 89 -4.92 12.74 -9.95
N GLN A 90 -6.10 13.36 -9.95
CA GLN A 90 -6.34 14.69 -10.53
C GLN A 90 -5.53 15.79 -9.83
N LYS A 91 -5.41 15.73 -8.49
CA LYS A 91 -4.54 16.63 -7.72
C LYS A 91 -3.10 16.59 -8.25
N TYR A 92 -2.57 15.39 -8.47
CA TYR A 92 -1.19 15.21 -8.94
C TYR A 92 -1.02 15.47 -10.44
N HIS A 93 -2.05 15.26 -11.26
CA HIS A 93 -2.07 15.74 -12.64
C HIS A 93 -1.92 17.28 -12.70
N ALA A 94 -2.63 17.99 -11.84
CA ALA A 94 -2.51 19.46 -11.77
C ALA A 94 -1.10 19.90 -11.32
N LYS A 95 -0.45 19.19 -10.41
CA LYS A 95 0.96 19.43 -10.03
C LYS A 95 1.91 19.13 -11.18
N MET A 96 1.74 17.99 -11.85
CA MET A 96 2.59 17.56 -12.96
C MET A 96 2.63 18.61 -14.08
N ARG A 97 1.47 19.21 -14.44
CA ARG A 97 1.40 20.24 -15.49
C ARG A 97 2.25 21.50 -15.20
N LYS A 98 2.64 21.70 -13.95
CA LYS A 98 3.49 22.84 -13.52
C LYS A 98 4.98 22.51 -13.53
N LEU A 99 5.35 21.26 -13.78
CA LEU A 99 6.75 20.84 -13.81
C LEU A 99 7.39 21.18 -15.16
N PRO A 100 8.68 21.49 -15.19
CA PRO A 100 9.43 21.66 -16.44
C PRO A 100 9.30 20.43 -17.35
N HIS A 101 9.27 20.67 -18.68
CA HIS A 101 9.21 19.61 -19.69
C HIS A 101 10.60 19.04 -19.99
N ASP A 102 11.22 18.41 -18.99
CA ASP A 102 12.54 17.81 -19.14
C ASP A 102 12.45 16.31 -19.43
N LYS A 103 13.61 15.73 -19.69
CA LYS A 103 13.76 14.29 -19.88
C LYS A 103 13.22 13.53 -18.66
N VAL A 104 12.32 12.56 -18.90
CA VAL A 104 11.65 11.77 -17.85
C VAL A 104 12.43 10.49 -17.54
N PHE A 105 13.06 9.92 -18.55
CA PHE A 105 13.82 8.69 -18.43
C PHE A 105 15.26 8.90 -18.90
N GLN A 106 16.19 8.17 -18.32
CA GLN A 106 17.55 8.09 -18.79
C GLN A 106 18.04 6.64 -18.71
N LYS A 107 19.15 6.36 -19.42
CA LYS A 107 19.78 5.04 -19.37
C LYS A 107 20.23 4.76 -17.94
N GLU A 108 19.95 3.54 -17.47
CA GLU A 108 20.48 3.05 -16.20
C GLU A 108 21.94 2.56 -16.42
N GLU A 109 22.89 3.17 -15.74
CA GLU A 109 24.31 2.94 -15.98
C GLU A 109 24.87 1.70 -15.28
N GLN A 110 24.17 1.23 -14.23
CA GLN A 110 24.67 0.15 -13.35
C GLN A 110 23.89 -1.16 -13.45
N VAL A 111 23.26 -1.42 -14.60
CA VAL A 111 22.52 -2.67 -14.82
C VAL A 111 23.45 -3.76 -15.32
N TRP A 112 23.40 -4.91 -14.68
CA TRP A 112 24.07 -6.11 -15.14
C TRP A 112 23.05 -7.11 -15.72
N PRO A 113 23.31 -7.70 -16.90
CA PRO A 113 24.43 -7.45 -17.79
C PRO A 113 24.36 -6.07 -18.49
N ILE A 114 25.53 -5.45 -18.71
CA ILE A 114 25.65 -4.09 -19.30
C ILE A 114 25.01 -3.98 -20.70
N ALA A 115 24.84 -5.11 -21.39
CA ALA A 115 24.20 -5.15 -22.70
C ALA A 115 22.69 -4.85 -22.65
N ASP A 116 22.02 -4.99 -21.51
CA ASP A 116 20.60 -4.69 -21.36
C ASP A 116 20.36 -3.18 -21.40
N LYS A 117 19.58 -2.75 -22.38
CA LYS A 117 19.15 -1.36 -22.48
C LYS A 117 17.96 -1.15 -21.53
N ARG A 118 18.24 -0.71 -20.32
CA ARG A 118 17.21 -0.32 -19.34
C ARG A 118 17.19 1.17 -19.17
N GLU A 119 15.98 1.68 -18.94
CA GLU A 119 15.76 3.10 -18.64
C GLU A 119 15.14 3.24 -17.25
N VAL A 120 15.66 4.18 -16.50
CA VAL A 120 15.10 4.57 -15.20
C VAL A 120 14.43 5.91 -15.28
N ARG A 121 13.34 6.06 -14.53
CA ARG A 121 12.67 7.33 -14.39
C ARG A 121 13.49 8.25 -13.49
N VAL A 122 13.89 9.40 -14.02
CA VAL A 122 14.69 10.40 -13.31
C VAL A 122 13.86 11.62 -12.87
N LYS A 123 12.57 11.63 -13.21
CA LYS A 123 11.66 12.71 -12.84
C LYS A 123 10.42 12.16 -12.14
N GLN A 124 10.09 12.75 -11.01
CA GLN A 124 8.89 12.39 -10.22
C GLN A 124 7.64 13.05 -10.79
N ASN A 125 7.19 12.59 -11.93
CA ASN A 125 6.06 13.15 -12.66
C ASN A 125 4.97 12.12 -12.99
N HIS A 126 4.82 11.08 -12.16
CA HIS A 126 3.78 10.06 -12.34
C HIS A 126 2.60 10.32 -11.39
N PRO A 127 1.47 10.88 -11.87
CA PRO A 127 0.37 11.30 -11.00
C PRO A 127 -0.24 10.18 -10.17
N THR A 128 -0.50 9.03 -10.78
CA THR A 128 -1.09 7.88 -10.06
C THR A 128 -0.16 7.36 -8.98
N TYR A 129 1.15 7.24 -9.25
CA TYR A 129 2.13 6.83 -8.25
C TYR A 129 2.18 7.82 -7.08
N ALA A 130 2.22 9.12 -7.36
CA ALA A 130 2.21 10.15 -6.34
C ALA A 130 0.92 10.13 -5.50
N ALA A 131 -0.22 9.86 -6.14
CA ALA A 131 -1.49 9.69 -5.45
C ALA A 131 -1.50 8.48 -4.52
N MET A 132 -0.92 7.35 -4.95
CA MET A 132 -0.76 6.16 -4.11
C MET A 132 0.12 6.44 -2.88
N VAL A 133 1.26 7.10 -3.05
CA VAL A 133 2.14 7.49 -1.94
C VAL A 133 1.43 8.43 -0.98
N ASN A 134 0.70 9.43 -1.50
CA ASN A 134 -0.10 10.34 -0.66
C ASN A 134 -1.19 9.61 0.13
N GLN A 135 -1.83 8.61 -0.47
CA GLN A 135 -2.81 7.79 0.24
C GLN A 135 -2.14 6.99 1.37
N MET A 136 -1.01 6.35 1.11
CA MET A 136 -0.27 5.62 2.13
C MET A 136 0.13 6.52 3.30
N ASP A 137 0.70 7.68 3.02
CA ASP A 137 1.10 8.67 4.04
C ASP A 137 -0.10 9.12 4.89
N THR A 138 -1.24 9.44 4.24
CA THR A 138 -2.49 9.79 4.92
C THR A 138 -2.95 8.65 5.85
N GLN A 139 -2.88 7.41 5.39
CA GLN A 139 -3.34 6.26 6.19
C GLN A 139 -2.39 5.97 7.36
N VAL A 140 -1.09 6.11 7.18
CA VAL A 140 -0.10 6.03 8.28
C VAL A 140 -0.40 7.11 9.32
N GLY A 141 -0.66 8.35 8.88
CA GLY A 141 -1.05 9.44 9.78
C GLY A 141 -2.30 9.13 10.62
N ARG A 142 -3.33 8.52 10.01
CA ARG A 142 -4.54 8.06 10.71
C ARG A 142 -4.22 7.02 11.80
N LEU A 143 -3.40 6.02 11.48
CA LEU A 143 -3.00 4.99 12.45
C LEU A 143 -2.19 5.59 13.61
N LEU A 144 -1.24 6.49 13.33
CA LEU A 144 -0.46 7.17 14.37
C LEU A 144 -1.33 8.03 15.29
N ALA A 145 -2.29 8.77 14.72
CA ALA A 145 -3.26 9.54 15.52
C ALA A 145 -4.10 8.64 16.43
N LYS A 146 -4.50 7.46 15.91
CA LYS A 146 -5.23 6.46 16.71
C LYS A 146 -4.39 5.95 17.88
N LEU A 147 -3.14 5.58 17.65
CA LEU A 147 -2.22 5.13 18.70
C LEU A 147 -1.99 6.20 19.78
N GLN A 148 -1.85 7.46 19.37
CA GLN A 148 -1.72 8.57 20.32
C GLN A 148 -2.96 8.76 21.19
N SER A 149 -4.16 8.53 20.64
CA SER A 149 -5.43 8.66 21.38
C SER A 149 -5.67 7.54 22.41
N ARG A 150 -4.84 6.49 22.39
CA ARG A 150 -4.94 5.32 23.30
C ARG A 150 -3.83 5.29 24.38
N ARG A 151 -2.98 6.31 24.41
CA ARG A 151 -2.05 6.58 25.50
C ARG A 151 -2.74 7.31 26.64
#